data_c60236048308afb6014c3bd7be5033b7
#
_entry.id   c60236048308afb6014c3bd7be5033b7
#
_cell.length_a   1.000
_cell.length_b   1.000
_cell.length_c   1.000
_cell.angle_alpha   90.00
_cell.angle_beta   90.00
_cell.angle_gamma   90.00
#
_symmetry.space_group_name_H-M   'P 1'
#
loop_
_entity.id
_entity.type
_entity.pdbx_description
1 polymer ?
#
loop_
_entity_poly.entity_id
_entity_poly.type
_entity_poly.pdbx_seq_one_letter_code
_entity_poly.pdbx_strand_id
1 'polypeptide(L)'
;MDMQNQLALSGEKLVEKVYPQLLHHVGMIRGEYLLREINQNILFPSCQQFVKDYLSSICSLYSDEEVWYRFSELTNTEANCLEGTKEYFDENHPLFGYRGTRRLLACPDEFQAEVNVVTDVYQNNPNLSVIFPFINDAEQLKQAITVLRQYGFTGKVGTMIELPSAYFDLDRILETGISKIVVGMNDLTSFVFATVRNSQWHDMESPIMLDLLRQMKEKAKTKKIDFAVAGYLNPSFIEKMNQMGIKCIIHYSSIPEIFDLEIEHPDHLKHIKEKSKKLQRSNL
;
A
#
# COMPACT_ATOMS: atom_id res chain seq x y z
N MET A 1 -24.53 7.43 -5.78
CA MET A 1 -23.21 7.41 -6.47
C MET A 1 -22.48 6.20 -5.90
N ASP A 2 -22.35 5.14 -6.67
CA ASP A 2 -21.51 4.02 -6.27
C ASP A 2 -20.07 4.49 -6.23
N MET A 3 -19.61 4.84 -5.05
CA MET A 3 -18.20 5.09 -4.81
C MET A 3 -17.51 3.73 -4.87
N GLN A 4 -16.71 3.53 -5.91
CA GLN A 4 -15.99 2.28 -6.13
C GLN A 4 -14.85 2.16 -5.11
N ASN A 5 -15.15 1.69 -3.90
CA ASN A 5 -14.15 1.28 -2.96
C ASN A 5 -13.28 0.16 -3.57
N GLN A 6 -12.06 0.01 -3.11
CA GLN A 6 -11.05 -0.85 -3.71
C GLN A 6 -10.54 -1.87 -2.70
N LEU A 7 -10.08 -3.03 -3.17
CA LEU A 7 -9.56 -4.11 -2.34
C LEU A 7 -8.09 -3.85 -1.95
N ALA A 8 -7.74 -4.12 -0.68
CA ALA A 8 -6.35 -4.24 -0.23
C ALA A 8 -6.02 -5.69 0.11
N LEU A 9 -4.86 -6.16 -0.36
CA LEU A 9 -4.37 -7.52 -0.18
C LEU A 9 -2.99 -7.55 0.50
N SER A 10 -2.72 -8.64 1.23
CA SER A 10 -1.47 -8.91 1.93
C SER A 10 -1.03 -10.37 1.76
N GLY A 11 -1.19 -10.91 0.56
CA GLY A 11 -0.86 -12.29 0.22
C GLY A 11 -2.02 -13.28 0.42
N GLU A 12 -3.23 -12.81 0.68
CA GLU A 12 -4.39 -13.67 0.82
C GLU A 12 -4.80 -14.32 -0.51
N LYS A 13 -5.24 -15.58 -0.44
CA LYS A 13 -5.94 -16.21 -1.55
C LYS A 13 -7.37 -15.67 -1.61
N LEU A 14 -7.81 -15.29 -2.80
CA LEU A 14 -9.19 -14.82 -3.01
C LEU A 14 -10.11 -16.04 -3.17
N VAL A 15 -10.63 -16.53 -2.04
CA VAL A 15 -11.55 -17.69 -2.01
C VAL A 15 -13.01 -17.26 -2.01
N GLU A 16 -13.32 -16.08 -1.52
CA GLU A 16 -14.69 -15.53 -1.50
C GLU A 16 -15.04 -14.93 -2.86
N LYS A 17 -15.93 -15.57 -3.58
CA LYS A 17 -16.32 -15.17 -4.95
C LYS A 17 -17.03 -13.82 -5.02
N VAL A 18 -17.68 -13.41 -3.93
CA VAL A 18 -18.42 -12.15 -3.86
C VAL A 18 -17.49 -10.93 -3.83
N TYR A 19 -16.26 -11.06 -3.36
CA TYR A 19 -15.37 -9.93 -3.19
C TYR A 19 -14.98 -9.23 -4.50
N PRO A 20 -14.63 -9.93 -5.59
CA PRO A 20 -14.41 -9.28 -6.89
C PRO A 20 -15.67 -8.62 -7.46
N GLN A 21 -16.87 -9.09 -7.09
CA GLN A 21 -18.12 -8.48 -7.51
C GLN A 21 -18.44 -7.18 -6.76
N LEU A 22 -17.99 -7.05 -5.51
CA LEU A 22 -18.20 -5.87 -4.69
C LEU A 22 -17.11 -4.82 -4.89
N LEU A 23 -15.86 -5.26 -5.07
CA LEU A 23 -14.67 -4.43 -5.16
C LEU A 23 -13.98 -4.72 -6.48
N HIS A 24 -14.39 -4.01 -7.53
CA HIS A 24 -13.94 -4.24 -8.90
C HIS A 24 -12.44 -3.98 -9.13
N HIS A 25 -11.79 -3.17 -8.28
CA HIS A 25 -10.38 -2.85 -8.41
C HIS A 25 -9.58 -3.34 -7.22
N VAL A 26 -8.34 -3.76 -7.46
CA VAL A 26 -7.36 -3.99 -6.40
C VAL A 26 -6.56 -2.70 -6.20
N GLY A 27 -6.95 -1.93 -5.20
CA GLY A 27 -6.36 -0.62 -4.90
C GLY A 27 -4.96 -0.70 -4.32
N MET A 28 -4.60 -1.83 -3.66
CA MET A 28 -3.26 -2.02 -3.09
C MET A 28 -2.97 -3.49 -2.76
N ILE A 29 -1.90 -4.03 -3.31
CA ILE A 29 -1.23 -5.25 -2.82
C ILE A 29 0.01 -4.81 -2.06
N ARG A 30 0.14 -5.19 -0.80
CA ARG A 30 1.24 -4.77 0.07
C ARG A 30 2.45 -5.69 -0.08
N GLY A 31 3.51 -5.21 -0.74
CA GLY A 31 4.69 -6.01 -1.09
C GLY A 31 5.40 -6.64 0.10
N GLU A 32 5.57 -5.89 1.19
CA GLU A 32 6.25 -6.38 2.40
C GLU A 32 5.61 -7.64 3.01
N TYR A 33 4.30 -7.82 2.84
CA TYR A 33 3.62 -9.01 3.34
C TYR A 33 3.90 -10.24 2.49
N LEU A 34 4.14 -10.07 1.18
CA LEU A 34 4.53 -11.17 0.31
C LEU A 34 5.92 -11.69 0.68
N LEU A 35 6.86 -10.81 0.97
CA LEU A 35 8.20 -11.17 1.42
C LEU A 35 8.15 -11.90 2.77
N ARG A 36 7.35 -11.39 3.70
CA ARG A 36 7.15 -12.00 5.02
C ARG A 36 6.42 -13.33 4.98
N GLU A 37 5.57 -13.55 3.97
CA GLU A 37 4.85 -14.82 3.79
C GLU A 37 5.79 -16.00 3.71
N ILE A 38 6.86 -15.85 2.93
CA ILE A 38 7.88 -16.90 2.76
C ILE A 38 9.14 -16.63 3.58
N ASN A 39 9.16 -15.53 4.35
CA ASN A 39 10.26 -15.13 5.22
C ASN A 39 11.62 -15.03 4.50
N GLN A 40 11.62 -14.51 3.26
CA GLN A 40 12.83 -14.36 2.45
C GLN A 40 12.98 -12.95 1.90
N ASN A 41 14.24 -12.52 1.76
CA ASN A 41 14.57 -11.29 1.06
C ASN A 41 14.25 -11.42 -0.43
N ILE A 42 13.87 -10.32 -1.07
CA ILE A 42 13.53 -10.28 -2.51
C ILE A 42 14.71 -10.67 -3.42
N LEU A 43 15.93 -10.71 -2.91
CA LEU A 43 17.11 -11.19 -3.65
C LEU A 43 17.08 -12.70 -3.92
N PHE A 44 16.29 -13.49 -3.17
CA PHE A 44 16.13 -14.92 -3.44
C PHE A 44 15.27 -15.17 -4.67
N PRO A 45 15.70 -16.02 -5.62
CA PRO A 45 14.89 -16.41 -6.78
C PRO A 45 13.53 -17.00 -6.40
N SER A 46 13.46 -17.77 -5.28
CA SER A 46 12.21 -18.31 -4.75
C SER A 46 11.23 -17.22 -4.31
N CYS A 47 11.73 -16.15 -3.68
CA CYS A 47 10.92 -15.00 -3.29
C CYS A 47 10.40 -14.24 -4.51
N GLN A 48 11.29 -13.98 -5.48
CA GLN A 48 10.91 -13.33 -6.74
C GLN A 48 9.82 -14.12 -7.46
N GLN A 49 9.98 -15.45 -7.56
CA GLN A 49 8.98 -16.30 -8.22
C GLN A 49 7.65 -16.28 -7.47
N PHE A 50 7.67 -16.39 -6.14
CA PHE A 50 6.43 -16.31 -5.34
C PHE A 50 5.68 -14.99 -5.56
N VAL A 51 6.38 -13.85 -5.55
CA VAL A 51 5.77 -12.53 -5.81
C VAL A 51 5.21 -12.46 -7.23
N LYS A 52 5.95 -12.95 -8.24
CA LYS A 52 5.50 -13.01 -9.64
C LYS A 52 4.21 -13.83 -9.78
N ASP A 53 4.18 -15.03 -9.21
CA ASP A 53 3.04 -15.93 -9.30
C ASP A 53 1.80 -15.31 -8.63
N TYR A 54 1.99 -14.72 -7.45
CA TYR A 54 0.90 -14.05 -6.75
C TYR A 54 0.34 -12.87 -7.56
N LEU A 55 1.20 -11.95 -8.02
CA LEU A 55 0.78 -10.78 -8.78
C LEU A 55 0.09 -11.20 -10.08
N SER A 56 0.65 -12.17 -10.83
CA SER A 56 0.06 -12.67 -12.07
C SER A 56 -1.32 -13.27 -11.83
N SER A 57 -1.50 -14.02 -10.74
CA SER A 57 -2.79 -14.61 -10.39
C SER A 57 -3.86 -13.55 -10.09
N ILE A 58 -3.50 -12.50 -9.37
CA ILE A 58 -4.42 -11.40 -9.05
C ILE A 58 -4.72 -10.57 -10.31
N CYS A 59 -3.72 -10.24 -11.12
CA CYS A 59 -3.92 -9.52 -12.37
C CYS A 59 -4.83 -10.30 -13.35
N SER A 60 -4.69 -11.61 -13.42
CA SER A 60 -5.55 -12.45 -14.25
C SER A 60 -7.00 -12.49 -13.76
N LEU A 61 -7.21 -12.50 -12.43
CA LEU A 61 -8.54 -12.48 -11.83
C LEU A 61 -9.27 -11.14 -12.08
N TYR A 62 -8.50 -10.05 -12.16
CA TYR A 62 -8.98 -8.68 -12.41
C TYR A 62 -8.54 -8.19 -13.79
N SER A 63 -8.66 -9.03 -14.84
CA SER A 63 -8.09 -8.77 -16.18
C SER A 63 -8.52 -7.45 -16.82
N ASP A 64 -9.76 -7.02 -16.55
CA ASP A 64 -10.35 -5.81 -17.12
C ASP A 64 -10.25 -4.59 -16.18
N GLU A 65 -9.62 -4.77 -15.01
CA GLU A 65 -9.61 -3.80 -13.94
C GLU A 65 -8.18 -3.50 -13.45
N GLU A 66 -7.99 -2.37 -12.80
CA GLU A 66 -6.68 -1.97 -12.30
C GLU A 66 -6.27 -2.78 -11.07
N VAL A 67 -5.00 -3.24 -11.07
CA VAL A 67 -4.33 -3.88 -9.95
C VAL A 67 -3.11 -3.03 -9.56
N TRP A 68 -3.08 -2.58 -8.30
CA TRP A 68 -2.01 -1.73 -7.79
C TRP A 68 -1.13 -2.49 -6.81
N TYR A 69 0.15 -2.63 -7.14
CA TYR A 69 1.17 -3.18 -6.25
C TYR A 69 1.90 -2.05 -5.52
N ARG A 70 1.91 -2.09 -4.22
CA ARG A 70 2.73 -1.20 -3.40
C ARG A 70 4.08 -1.85 -3.16
N PHE A 71 5.16 -1.19 -3.54
CA PHE A 71 6.52 -1.62 -3.23
C PHE A 71 6.66 -1.90 -1.73
N SER A 72 7.57 -2.81 -1.39
CA SER A 72 7.75 -3.27 -0.01
C SER A 72 8.07 -2.11 0.94
N GLU A 73 7.26 -1.99 1.99
CA GLU A 73 7.39 -0.96 3.02
C GLU A 73 8.02 -1.54 4.27
N LEU A 74 9.24 -2.07 4.14
CA LEU A 74 10.01 -2.59 5.26
C LEU A 74 10.80 -1.48 5.96
N THR A 75 10.91 -1.57 7.29
CA THR A 75 11.99 -0.93 8.04
C THR A 75 13.25 -1.79 7.96
N ASN A 76 14.41 -1.24 8.35
CA ASN A 76 15.63 -2.05 8.46
C ASN A 76 15.46 -3.20 9.44
N THR A 77 14.86 -2.95 10.61
CA THR A 77 14.60 -3.99 11.62
C THR A 77 13.73 -5.12 11.07
N GLU A 78 12.69 -4.79 10.32
CA GLU A 78 11.83 -5.79 9.69
C GLU A 78 12.55 -6.57 8.59
N ALA A 79 13.38 -5.89 7.79
CA ALA A 79 14.17 -6.53 6.75
C ALA A 79 15.20 -7.49 7.36
N ASN A 80 15.84 -7.13 8.48
CA ASN A 80 16.79 -8.00 9.19
C ASN A 80 16.18 -9.32 9.67
N CYS A 81 14.85 -9.39 9.81
CA CYS A 81 14.15 -10.62 10.15
C CYS A 81 13.96 -11.57 8.96
N LEU A 82 14.19 -11.14 7.73
CA LEU A 82 14.03 -11.95 6.53
C LEU A 82 15.32 -12.75 6.25
N GLU A 83 15.16 -14.00 5.88
CA GLU A 83 16.28 -14.85 5.46
C GLU A 83 17.04 -14.22 4.30
N GLY A 84 18.37 -14.21 4.40
CA GLY A 84 19.27 -13.68 3.37
C GLY A 84 19.35 -12.17 3.30
N THR A 85 18.77 -11.46 4.23
CA THR A 85 19.00 -10.01 4.33
C THR A 85 20.40 -9.75 4.89
N LYS A 86 21.11 -8.84 4.25
CA LYS A 86 22.31 -8.25 4.80
C LYS A 86 21.92 -7.45 6.04
N GLU A 87 22.63 -7.66 7.15
CA GLU A 87 22.36 -6.94 8.39
C GLU A 87 22.45 -5.42 8.17
N TYR A 88 21.36 -4.73 8.49
CA TYR A 88 21.26 -3.28 8.46
C TYR A 88 21.25 -2.73 9.87
N PHE A 89 21.56 -1.45 10.01
CA PHE A 89 21.43 -0.74 11.27
C PHE A 89 19.98 -0.81 11.78
N ASP A 90 19.80 -1.32 13.00
CA ASP A 90 18.49 -1.36 13.65
C ASP A 90 18.07 0.04 14.11
N GLU A 91 16.81 0.35 13.85
CA GLU A 91 16.23 1.62 14.24
C GLU A 91 15.41 1.45 15.51
N ASN A 92 15.63 2.37 16.44
CA ASN A 92 14.99 2.31 17.76
C ASN A 92 13.48 2.63 17.72
N HIS A 93 12.95 3.02 16.56
CA HIS A 93 11.54 3.42 16.44
C HIS A 93 10.94 3.00 15.09
N PRO A 94 9.79 2.29 15.09
CA PRO A 94 9.21 1.71 13.87
C PRO A 94 8.66 2.73 12.86
N LEU A 95 8.48 3.99 13.28
CA LEU A 95 7.94 5.04 12.39
C LEU A 95 9.02 5.93 11.78
N PHE A 96 10.25 5.88 12.28
CA PHE A 96 11.33 6.77 11.83
C PHE A 96 12.42 6.01 11.05
N GLY A 97 13.26 6.75 10.36
CA GLY A 97 14.46 6.23 9.73
C GLY A 97 14.28 5.64 8.34
N TYR A 98 14.96 4.52 8.06
CA TYR A 98 14.93 3.83 6.77
C TYR A 98 13.69 2.94 6.64
N ARG A 99 12.68 3.48 5.97
CA ARG A 99 11.41 2.80 5.72
C ARG A 99 10.87 3.17 4.34
N GLY A 100 10.14 2.26 3.70
CA GLY A 100 9.49 2.48 2.42
C GLY A 100 10.45 2.98 1.33
N THR A 101 10.08 3.97 0.57
CA THR A 101 10.87 4.46 -0.58
C THR A 101 12.27 4.94 -0.19
N ARG A 102 12.44 5.52 1.01
CA ARG A 102 13.77 5.89 1.51
C ARG A 102 14.69 4.67 1.64
N ARG A 103 14.17 3.57 2.18
CA ARG A 103 14.92 2.32 2.29
C ARG A 103 15.17 1.69 0.92
N LEU A 104 14.17 1.65 0.03
CA LEU A 104 14.32 1.12 -1.32
C LEU A 104 15.48 1.81 -2.05
N LEU A 105 15.54 3.13 -2.01
CA LEU A 105 16.64 3.89 -2.64
C LEU A 105 18.00 3.67 -1.97
N ALA A 106 18.03 3.40 -0.67
CA ALA A 106 19.26 3.08 0.07
C ALA A 106 19.73 1.63 -0.11
N CYS A 107 18.85 0.73 -0.59
CA CYS A 107 19.13 -0.67 -0.84
C CYS A 107 18.94 -1.01 -2.33
N PRO A 108 19.79 -0.50 -3.24
CA PRO A 108 19.56 -0.53 -4.68
C PRO A 108 19.43 -1.95 -5.24
N ASP A 109 20.14 -2.94 -4.70
CA ASP A 109 20.05 -4.33 -5.17
C ASP A 109 18.66 -4.93 -4.89
N GLU A 110 18.12 -4.70 -3.69
CA GLU A 110 16.79 -5.15 -3.32
C GLU A 110 15.72 -4.41 -4.13
N PHE A 111 15.86 -3.10 -4.29
CA PHE A 111 14.93 -2.30 -5.07
C PHE A 111 14.93 -2.74 -6.54
N GLN A 112 16.10 -2.93 -7.13
CA GLN A 112 16.24 -3.45 -8.50
C GLN A 112 15.57 -4.81 -8.67
N ALA A 113 15.79 -5.73 -7.72
CA ALA A 113 15.18 -7.06 -7.77
C ALA A 113 13.64 -6.97 -7.74
N GLU A 114 13.08 -6.12 -6.89
CA GLU A 114 11.63 -5.91 -6.79
C GLU A 114 11.07 -5.23 -8.05
N VAL A 115 11.78 -4.24 -8.62
CA VAL A 115 11.42 -3.59 -9.88
C VAL A 115 11.42 -4.59 -11.04
N ASN A 116 12.42 -5.48 -11.13
CA ASN A 116 12.46 -6.52 -12.16
C ASN A 116 11.25 -7.46 -12.06
N VAL A 117 10.87 -7.88 -10.84
CA VAL A 117 9.69 -8.71 -10.61
C VAL A 117 8.42 -8.06 -11.13
N VAL A 118 8.18 -6.80 -10.76
CA VAL A 118 6.97 -6.08 -11.22
C VAL A 118 6.98 -5.82 -12.72
N THR A 119 8.15 -5.54 -13.29
CA THR A 119 8.29 -5.30 -14.74
C THR A 119 8.01 -6.55 -15.54
N ASP A 120 8.54 -7.70 -15.11
CA ASP A 120 8.28 -9.00 -15.76
C ASP A 120 6.78 -9.36 -15.72
N VAL A 121 6.12 -9.12 -14.58
CA VAL A 121 4.66 -9.35 -14.47
C VAL A 121 3.89 -8.40 -15.38
N TYR A 122 4.25 -7.11 -15.39
CA TYR A 122 3.60 -6.08 -16.19
C TYR A 122 3.64 -6.39 -17.70
N GLN A 123 4.71 -6.99 -18.21
CA GLN A 123 4.82 -7.36 -19.63
C GLN A 123 3.68 -8.26 -20.11
N ASN A 124 3.16 -9.12 -19.22
CA ASN A 124 2.07 -10.04 -19.52
C ASN A 124 0.72 -9.61 -18.91
N ASN A 125 0.74 -8.63 -18.02
CA ASN A 125 -0.43 -8.14 -17.28
C ASN A 125 -0.42 -6.59 -17.27
N PRO A 126 -0.83 -5.94 -18.37
CA PRO A 126 -0.74 -4.47 -18.52
C PRO A 126 -1.67 -3.70 -17.57
N ASN A 127 -2.56 -4.38 -16.88
CA ASN A 127 -3.42 -3.84 -15.83
C ASN A 127 -2.69 -3.66 -14.48
N LEU A 128 -1.43 -4.15 -14.35
CA LEU A 128 -0.60 -3.92 -13.17
C LEU A 128 -0.08 -2.48 -13.14
N SER A 129 -0.25 -1.84 -12.00
CA SER A 129 0.27 -0.50 -11.68
C SER A 129 1.04 -0.56 -10.37
N VAL A 130 1.85 0.45 -10.05
CA VAL A 130 2.67 0.44 -8.84
C VAL A 130 2.46 1.66 -7.96
N ILE A 131 2.67 1.52 -6.64
CA ILE A 131 2.58 2.58 -5.64
C ILE A 131 3.90 2.63 -4.85
N PHE A 132 4.49 3.81 -4.74
CA PHE A 132 5.62 4.07 -3.85
C PHE A 132 5.13 4.46 -2.47
N PRO A 133 5.48 3.70 -1.41
CA PRO A 133 5.11 4.00 -0.04
C PRO A 133 6.05 5.01 0.61
N PHE A 134 5.58 5.72 1.60
CA PHE A 134 6.39 6.45 2.59
C PHE A 134 7.41 7.40 1.96
N ILE A 135 6.97 8.20 0.98
CA ILE A 135 7.82 9.22 0.35
C ILE A 135 7.92 10.48 1.22
N ASN A 136 9.06 11.18 1.15
CA ASN A 136 9.24 12.46 1.83
C ASN A 136 8.78 13.65 0.98
N ASP A 137 9.14 13.63 -0.30
CA ASP A 137 9.00 14.76 -1.22
C ASP A 137 9.00 14.32 -2.69
N ALA A 138 8.81 15.28 -3.57
CA ALA A 138 8.78 15.06 -5.02
C ALA A 138 10.13 14.59 -5.58
N GLU A 139 11.23 15.00 -5.01
CA GLU A 139 12.57 14.63 -5.50
C GLU A 139 12.84 13.14 -5.23
N GLN A 140 12.53 12.68 -4.02
CA GLN A 140 12.63 11.26 -3.70
C GLN A 140 11.73 10.41 -4.61
N LEU A 141 10.50 10.86 -4.87
CA LEU A 141 9.58 10.16 -5.77
C LEU A 141 10.12 10.12 -7.20
N LYS A 142 10.68 11.22 -7.73
CA LYS A 142 11.29 11.26 -9.07
C LYS A 142 12.47 10.29 -9.19
N GLN A 143 13.33 10.21 -8.17
CA GLN A 143 14.43 9.25 -8.13
C GLN A 143 13.91 7.81 -8.23
N ALA A 144 12.90 7.45 -7.44
CA ALA A 144 12.31 6.13 -7.47
C ALA A 144 11.63 5.80 -8.81
N ILE A 145 10.89 6.76 -9.40
CA ILE A 145 10.29 6.62 -10.73
C ILE A 145 11.39 6.45 -11.80
N THR A 146 12.50 7.19 -11.70
CA THR A 146 13.63 7.09 -12.64
C THR A 146 14.20 5.67 -12.64
N VAL A 147 14.47 5.10 -11.47
CA VAL A 147 14.92 3.71 -11.35
C VAL A 147 13.92 2.76 -12.01
N LEU A 148 12.63 2.89 -11.67
CA LEU A 148 11.56 2.05 -12.22
C LEU A 148 11.53 2.10 -13.76
N ARG A 149 11.64 3.28 -14.35
CA ARG A 149 11.63 3.46 -15.82
C ARG A 149 12.88 2.92 -16.49
N GLN A 150 14.05 3.01 -15.84
CA GLN A 150 15.30 2.43 -16.36
C GLN A 150 15.22 0.92 -16.56
N TYR A 151 14.42 0.21 -15.73
CA TYR A 151 14.18 -1.23 -15.86
C TYR A 151 12.98 -1.59 -16.75
N GLY A 152 12.42 -0.62 -17.48
CA GLY A 152 11.44 -0.85 -18.54
C GLY A 152 9.98 -0.92 -18.10
N PHE A 153 9.66 -0.64 -16.84
CA PHE A 153 8.27 -0.51 -16.42
C PHE A 153 7.63 0.75 -17.00
N THR A 154 6.57 0.62 -17.79
CA THR A 154 5.88 1.75 -18.45
C THR A 154 4.46 1.96 -17.92
N GLY A 155 3.99 1.11 -17.00
CA GLY A 155 2.67 1.20 -16.40
C GLY A 155 2.45 2.45 -15.53
N LYS A 156 1.25 2.57 -14.99
CA LYS A 156 0.88 3.69 -14.11
C LYS A 156 1.66 3.65 -12.80
N VAL A 157 1.95 4.83 -12.27
CA VAL A 157 2.64 5.01 -10.98
C VAL A 157 1.75 5.83 -10.07
N GLY A 158 1.65 5.40 -8.82
CA GLY A 158 1.04 6.14 -7.72
C GLY A 158 2.01 6.32 -6.57
N THR A 159 1.59 7.04 -5.57
CA THR A 159 2.35 7.20 -4.34
C THR A 159 1.45 7.28 -3.13
N MET A 160 2.02 7.00 -1.95
CA MET A 160 1.32 7.23 -0.69
C MET A 160 1.73 8.57 -0.07
N ILE A 161 0.76 9.25 0.53
CA ILE A 161 0.98 10.42 1.38
C ILE A 161 0.77 9.97 2.83
N GLU A 162 1.87 9.78 3.53
CA GLU A 162 1.94 9.24 4.90
C GLU A 162 2.72 10.13 5.85
N LEU A 163 3.49 11.07 5.28
CA LEU A 163 4.33 12.00 6.01
C LEU A 163 3.83 13.43 5.84
N PRO A 164 3.90 14.28 6.89
CA PRO A 164 3.62 15.71 6.77
C PRO A 164 4.51 16.39 5.72
N SER A 165 5.76 15.99 5.56
CA SER A 165 6.68 16.51 4.52
C SER A 165 6.10 16.32 3.11
N ALA A 166 5.55 15.13 2.80
CA ALA A 166 4.90 14.87 1.52
C ALA A 166 3.62 15.70 1.32
N TYR A 167 2.87 15.97 2.39
CA TYR A 167 1.74 16.89 2.32
C TYR A 167 2.19 18.33 1.98
N PHE A 168 3.24 18.82 2.61
CA PHE A 168 3.76 20.17 2.32
C PHE A 168 4.36 20.30 0.92
N ASP A 169 4.88 19.21 0.34
CA ASP A 169 5.42 19.18 -1.02
C ASP A 169 4.43 18.65 -2.07
N LEU A 170 3.15 18.54 -1.71
CA LEU A 170 2.12 17.88 -2.53
C LEU A 170 2.02 18.45 -3.95
N ASP A 171 2.09 19.77 -4.11
CA ASP A 171 1.98 20.38 -5.44
C ASP A 171 3.09 19.91 -6.38
N ARG A 172 4.33 19.80 -5.89
CA ARG A 172 5.46 19.26 -6.67
C ARG A 172 5.34 17.74 -6.89
N ILE A 173 4.80 17.01 -5.91
CA ILE A 173 4.51 15.57 -6.05
C ILE A 173 3.50 15.33 -7.17
N LEU A 174 2.43 16.13 -7.24
CA LEU A 174 1.40 16.02 -8.29
C LEU A 174 1.95 16.30 -9.71
N GLU A 175 3.12 16.94 -9.83
CA GLU A 175 3.79 17.23 -11.11
C GLU A 175 4.78 16.15 -11.54
N THR A 176 4.96 15.10 -10.75
CA THR A 176 5.90 14.00 -11.07
C THR A 176 5.39 13.02 -12.13
N GLY A 177 4.16 13.18 -12.61
CA GLY A 177 3.55 12.29 -13.61
C GLY A 177 2.86 11.06 -13.00
N ILE A 178 2.51 11.10 -11.73
CA ILE A 178 1.74 10.04 -11.06
C ILE A 178 0.27 10.05 -11.51
N SER A 179 -0.36 8.89 -11.40
CA SER A 179 -1.78 8.69 -11.74
C SER A 179 -2.67 8.49 -10.52
N LYS A 180 -2.08 8.23 -9.35
CA LYS A 180 -2.82 7.92 -8.12
C LYS A 180 -2.10 8.43 -6.87
N ILE A 181 -2.90 8.94 -5.94
CA ILE A 181 -2.49 9.18 -4.54
C ILE A 181 -3.32 8.30 -3.62
N VAL A 182 -2.63 7.68 -2.67
CA VAL A 182 -3.24 6.97 -1.55
C VAL A 182 -2.79 7.63 -0.25
N VAL A 183 -3.71 8.15 0.54
CA VAL A 183 -3.37 8.68 1.87
C VAL A 183 -3.34 7.54 2.87
N GLY A 184 -2.17 7.30 3.48
CA GLY A 184 -2.00 6.31 4.55
C GLY A 184 -2.45 6.89 5.88
N MET A 185 -3.72 6.68 6.22
CA MET A 185 -4.38 7.33 7.37
C MET A 185 -3.71 7.05 8.70
N ASN A 186 -3.24 5.81 8.92
CA ASN A 186 -2.63 5.44 10.19
C ASN A 186 -1.35 6.22 10.46
N ASP A 187 -0.43 6.25 9.49
CA ASP A 187 0.88 6.87 9.66
C ASP A 187 0.78 8.39 9.60
N LEU A 188 0.01 8.93 8.64
CA LEU A 188 -0.19 10.39 8.57
C LEU A 188 -0.81 10.93 9.86
N THR A 189 -1.82 10.27 10.41
CA THR A 189 -2.44 10.68 11.69
C THR A 189 -1.42 10.60 12.83
N SER A 190 -0.64 9.50 12.90
CA SER A 190 0.41 9.35 13.91
C SER A 190 1.42 10.51 13.88
N PHE A 191 1.85 10.92 12.68
CA PHE A 191 2.82 12.02 12.53
C PHE A 191 2.20 13.40 12.77
N VAL A 192 0.96 13.62 12.31
CA VAL A 192 0.28 14.91 12.51
C VAL A 192 0.02 15.19 13.99
N PHE A 193 -0.36 14.16 14.75
CA PHE A 193 -0.63 14.30 16.18
C PHE A 193 0.51 13.86 17.09
N ALA A 194 1.64 13.44 16.52
CA ALA A 194 2.79 12.91 17.28
C ALA A 194 2.37 11.79 18.26
N THR A 195 1.56 10.85 17.82
CA THR A 195 0.95 9.82 18.66
C THR A 195 1.05 8.42 18.07
N VAL A 196 0.98 7.40 18.92
CA VAL A 196 0.91 6.00 18.48
C VAL A 196 -0.53 5.60 18.15
N ARG A 197 -0.70 4.61 17.26
CA ARG A 197 -2.01 4.19 16.73
C ARG A 197 -3.04 3.79 17.78
N ASN A 198 -2.60 3.29 18.94
CA ASN A 198 -3.50 2.86 20.03
C ASN A 198 -3.80 3.97 21.05
N SER A 199 -3.39 5.19 20.79
CA SER A 199 -3.63 6.34 21.65
C SER A 199 -5.03 6.92 21.41
N GLN A 200 -5.65 7.42 22.46
CA GLN A 200 -6.88 8.22 22.36
C GLN A 200 -6.71 9.51 21.53
N TRP A 201 -5.46 9.95 21.32
CA TRP A 201 -5.13 11.11 20.52
C TRP A 201 -4.97 10.80 19.03
N HIS A 202 -5.00 9.51 18.65
CA HIS A 202 -4.95 9.07 17.26
C HIS A 202 -6.33 9.13 16.63
N ASP A 203 -6.75 10.32 16.22
CA ASP A 203 -8.09 10.58 15.69
C ASP A 203 -8.03 10.89 14.18
N MET A 204 -8.32 9.88 13.36
CA MET A 204 -8.40 10.00 11.90
C MET A 204 -9.60 10.84 11.44
N GLU A 205 -10.61 11.03 12.29
CA GLU A 205 -11.83 11.80 12.00
C GLU A 205 -11.80 13.22 12.56
N SER A 206 -10.69 13.63 13.15
CA SER A 206 -10.52 15.00 13.65
C SER A 206 -10.74 16.02 12.55
N PRO A 207 -11.21 17.22 12.86
CA PRO A 207 -11.36 18.30 11.89
C PRO A 207 -10.08 18.57 11.10
N ILE A 208 -8.91 18.48 11.74
CA ILE A 208 -7.59 18.66 11.11
C ILE A 208 -7.37 17.62 10.01
N MET A 209 -7.57 16.33 10.29
CA MET A 209 -7.37 15.26 9.30
C MET A 209 -8.38 15.38 8.15
N LEU A 210 -9.64 15.68 8.45
CA LEU A 210 -10.67 15.85 7.43
C LEU A 210 -10.37 17.05 6.52
N ASP A 211 -9.82 18.15 7.04
CA ASP A 211 -9.42 19.30 6.25
C ASP A 211 -8.20 18.99 5.38
N LEU A 212 -7.20 18.26 5.90
CA LEU A 212 -6.09 17.78 5.11
C LEU A 212 -6.56 16.91 3.93
N LEU A 213 -7.49 15.97 4.17
CA LEU A 213 -8.06 15.14 3.12
C LEU A 213 -8.79 15.93 2.05
N ARG A 214 -9.61 16.92 2.44
CA ARG A 214 -10.30 17.79 1.49
C ARG A 214 -9.32 18.56 0.61
N GLN A 215 -8.29 19.16 1.19
CA GLN A 215 -7.28 19.93 0.46
C GLN A 215 -6.51 19.05 -0.52
N MET A 216 -6.05 17.86 -0.08
CA MET A 216 -5.32 16.91 -0.96
C MET A 216 -6.21 16.44 -2.10
N LYS A 217 -7.47 16.09 -1.82
CA LYS A 217 -8.43 15.65 -2.84
C LYS A 217 -8.67 16.73 -3.90
N GLU A 218 -8.92 17.99 -3.50
CA GLU A 218 -9.15 19.06 -4.46
C GLU A 218 -7.91 19.30 -5.35
N LYS A 219 -6.71 19.26 -4.78
CA LYS A 219 -5.47 19.37 -5.55
C LYS A 219 -5.30 18.19 -6.53
N ALA A 220 -5.53 16.96 -6.09
CA ALA A 220 -5.48 15.77 -6.95
C ALA A 220 -6.50 15.85 -8.09
N LYS A 221 -7.73 16.29 -7.80
CA LYS A 221 -8.81 16.49 -8.79
C LYS A 221 -8.43 17.48 -9.88
N THR A 222 -7.78 18.59 -9.55
CA THR A 222 -7.34 19.59 -10.55
C THR A 222 -6.33 19.01 -11.53
N LYS A 223 -5.53 18.04 -11.11
CA LYS A 223 -4.54 17.34 -11.92
C LYS A 223 -5.06 16.04 -12.54
N LYS A 224 -6.35 15.69 -12.33
CA LYS A 224 -6.97 14.42 -12.78
C LYS A 224 -6.27 13.17 -12.24
N ILE A 225 -5.74 13.25 -11.02
CA ILE A 225 -5.07 12.15 -10.33
C ILE A 225 -6.09 11.44 -9.45
N ASP A 226 -6.13 10.10 -9.51
CA ASP A 226 -7.00 9.28 -8.65
C ASP A 226 -6.63 9.46 -7.18
N PHE A 227 -7.63 9.53 -6.31
CA PHE A 227 -7.46 9.82 -4.89
C PHE A 227 -8.20 8.82 -4.03
N ALA A 228 -7.48 8.16 -3.13
CA ALA A 228 -8.03 7.19 -2.20
C ALA A 228 -7.39 7.31 -0.82
N VAL A 229 -8.03 6.73 0.18
CA VAL A 229 -7.48 6.56 1.53
C VAL A 229 -7.32 5.08 1.85
N ALA A 230 -6.30 4.74 2.63
CA ALA A 230 -6.04 3.41 3.14
C ALA A 230 -5.65 3.44 4.61
N GLY A 231 -5.92 2.36 5.34
CA GLY A 231 -5.59 2.24 6.76
C GLY A 231 -6.54 1.30 7.49
N TYR A 232 -6.62 1.45 8.79
CA TYR A 232 -7.58 0.73 9.64
C TYR A 232 -8.93 1.45 9.56
N LEU A 233 -9.71 1.15 8.51
CA LEU A 233 -10.96 1.83 8.21
C LEU A 233 -12.13 1.06 8.83
N ASN A 234 -12.89 1.71 9.70
CA ASN A 234 -14.16 1.19 10.21
C ASN A 234 -15.35 1.61 9.31
N PRO A 235 -16.52 0.97 9.43
CA PRO A 235 -17.68 1.28 8.59
C PRO A 235 -18.09 2.75 8.61
N SER A 236 -18.09 3.40 9.80
CA SER A 236 -18.49 4.81 9.92
C SER A 236 -17.53 5.76 9.21
N PHE A 237 -16.23 5.48 9.29
CA PHE A 237 -15.21 6.25 8.56
C PHE A 237 -15.36 6.10 7.03
N ILE A 238 -15.60 4.86 6.57
CA ILE A 238 -15.81 4.58 5.14
C ILE A 238 -17.04 5.33 4.62
N GLU A 239 -18.15 5.30 5.35
CA GLU A 239 -19.34 6.05 5.00
C GLU A 239 -19.05 7.55 4.89
N LYS A 240 -18.35 8.12 5.85
CA LYS A 240 -17.92 9.51 5.85
C LYS A 240 -17.03 9.86 4.67
N MET A 241 -16.07 9.01 4.33
CA MET A 241 -15.23 9.19 3.14
C MET A 241 -16.05 9.13 1.85
N ASN A 242 -16.98 8.19 1.75
CA ASN A 242 -17.89 8.09 0.61
C ASN A 242 -18.75 9.35 0.46
N GLN A 243 -19.29 9.90 1.56
CA GLN A 243 -20.02 11.19 1.54
C GLN A 243 -19.15 12.35 1.09
N MET A 244 -17.86 12.34 1.42
CA MET A 244 -16.87 13.30 0.94
C MET A 244 -16.43 13.04 -0.51
N GLY A 245 -16.89 11.99 -1.17
CA GLY A 245 -16.47 11.58 -2.50
C GLY A 245 -15.02 11.05 -2.53
N ILE A 246 -14.57 10.40 -1.48
CA ILE A 246 -13.23 9.80 -1.33
C ILE A 246 -13.35 8.30 -1.34
N LYS A 247 -12.59 7.62 -2.22
CA LYS A 247 -12.53 6.16 -2.29
C LYS A 247 -11.76 5.59 -1.09
N CYS A 248 -12.21 4.44 -0.59
CA CYS A 248 -11.51 3.69 0.45
C CYS A 248 -10.87 2.43 -0.12
N ILE A 249 -9.65 2.14 0.28
CA ILE A 249 -8.97 0.88 0.01
C ILE A 249 -9.16 0.00 1.24
N ILE A 250 -9.98 -1.04 1.11
CA ILE A 250 -10.48 -1.88 2.21
C ILE A 250 -9.72 -3.19 2.24
N HIS A 251 -9.16 -3.51 3.40
CA HIS A 251 -8.43 -4.76 3.58
C HIS A 251 -9.35 -5.97 3.50
N TYR A 252 -8.89 -7.04 2.84
CA TYR A 252 -9.62 -8.29 2.63
C TYR A 252 -10.32 -8.81 3.89
N SER A 253 -9.63 -8.81 5.04
CA SER A 253 -10.18 -9.33 6.28
C SER A 253 -11.28 -8.48 6.92
N SER A 254 -11.47 -7.24 6.48
CA SER A 254 -12.49 -6.33 7.01
C SER A 254 -13.76 -6.29 6.16
N ILE A 255 -13.75 -6.88 4.97
CA ILE A 255 -14.86 -6.84 4.02
C ILE A 255 -16.16 -7.39 4.63
N PRO A 256 -16.18 -8.57 5.31
CA PRO A 256 -17.43 -9.09 5.87
C PRO A 256 -18.06 -8.17 6.89
N GLU A 257 -17.28 -7.54 7.75
CA GLU A 257 -17.75 -6.61 8.77
C GLU A 257 -18.30 -5.32 8.15
N ILE A 258 -17.61 -4.80 7.09
CA ILE A 258 -17.97 -3.54 6.46
C ILE A 258 -19.25 -3.66 5.62
N PHE A 259 -19.43 -4.79 4.95
CA PHE A 259 -20.55 -5.01 4.04
C PHE A 259 -21.63 -5.95 4.60
N ASP A 260 -21.55 -6.34 5.87
CA ASP A 260 -22.46 -7.27 6.54
C ASP A 260 -22.68 -8.56 5.72
N LEU A 261 -21.57 -9.22 5.33
CA LEU A 261 -21.60 -10.39 4.46
C LEU A 261 -21.48 -11.69 5.25
N GLU A 262 -22.25 -12.69 4.87
CA GLU A 262 -21.98 -14.07 5.22
C GLU A 262 -20.68 -14.54 4.54
N ILE A 263 -19.87 -15.25 5.30
CA ILE A 263 -18.54 -15.73 4.90
C ILE A 263 -18.66 -17.18 4.47
N GLU A 264 -18.32 -17.49 3.22
CA GLU A 264 -18.28 -18.87 2.72
C GLU A 264 -17.16 -19.69 3.38
N HIS A 265 -16.04 -19.03 3.74
CA HIS A 265 -14.84 -19.66 4.30
C HIS A 265 -14.38 -19.02 5.62
N PRO A 266 -15.15 -19.20 6.73
CA PRO A 266 -14.84 -18.52 8.02
C PRO A 266 -13.47 -18.90 8.60
N ASP A 267 -13.02 -20.16 8.42
CA ASP A 267 -11.72 -20.61 8.91
C ASP A 267 -10.57 -19.93 8.16
N HIS A 268 -10.71 -19.70 6.88
CA HIS A 268 -9.73 -18.96 6.07
C HIS A 268 -9.59 -17.52 6.59
N LEU A 269 -10.70 -16.84 6.82
CA LEU A 269 -10.69 -15.47 7.34
C LEU A 269 -10.11 -15.39 8.75
N LYS A 270 -10.42 -16.36 9.61
CA LYS A 270 -9.85 -16.47 10.95
C LYS A 270 -8.33 -16.64 10.88
N HIS A 271 -7.84 -17.52 10.00
CA HIS A 271 -6.42 -17.71 9.77
C HIS A 271 -5.72 -16.43 9.32
N ILE A 272 -6.31 -15.67 8.37
CA ILE A 272 -5.78 -14.37 7.93
C ILE A 272 -5.69 -13.38 9.08
N LYS A 273 -6.74 -13.24 9.89
CA LYS A 273 -6.76 -12.33 11.05
C LYS A 273 -5.70 -12.70 12.10
N GLU A 274 -5.53 -13.98 12.38
CA GLU A 274 -4.49 -14.47 13.30
C GLU A 274 -3.09 -14.23 12.77
N LYS A 275 -2.87 -14.47 11.48
CA LYS A 275 -1.60 -14.22 10.79
C LYS A 275 -1.25 -12.73 10.79
N SER A 276 -2.19 -11.87 10.44
CA SER A 276 -2.01 -10.41 10.49
C SER A 276 -1.63 -9.93 11.90
N LYS A 277 -2.27 -10.48 12.95
CA LYS A 277 -1.91 -10.17 14.35
C LYS A 277 -0.50 -10.63 14.73
N LYS A 278 -0.06 -11.80 14.25
CA LYS A 278 1.30 -12.29 14.51
C LYS A 278 2.35 -11.40 13.85
N LEU A 279 2.12 -11.02 12.60
CA LEU A 279 3.02 -10.13 11.86
C LEU A 279 3.10 -8.72 12.47
N GLN A 280 2.01 -8.23 13.07
CA GLN A 280 2.01 -6.96 13.81
C GLN A 280 2.75 -7.04 15.16
N ARG A 281 2.70 -8.19 15.86
CA ARG A 281 3.38 -8.37 17.14
C ARG A 281 4.87 -8.59 17.02
N SER A 282 5.36 -9.11 15.89
CA SER A 282 6.80 -9.21 15.63
C SER A 282 7.47 -7.86 15.38
N ASN A 283 6.71 -6.76 15.39
CA ASN A 283 7.17 -5.38 15.20
C ASN A 283 7.16 -4.57 16.52
N LEU A 284 6.92 -5.21 17.67
CA LEU A 284 7.03 -4.64 19.02
C LEU A 284 8.21 -5.26 19.77
#